data_327119597e3be33c2488493f0d7ced03
#
_entry.id   327119597e3be33c2488493f0d7ced03
#
_cell.length_a   1.000
_cell.length_b   1.000
_cell.length_c   1.000
_cell.angle_alpha   90.00
_cell.angle_beta   90.00
_cell.angle_gamma   90.00
#
_symmetry.space_group_name_H-M   'P 1'
#
loop_
_entity.id
_entity.type
_entity.pdbx_description
1 polymer ?
#
loop_
_entity_poly.entity_id
_entity_poly.type
_entity_poly.pdbx_seq_one_letter_code
_entity_poly.pdbx_strand_id
1 'polypeptide(L)'
;EVALRAAAFIRQIDRLPLLVKSAPGFLVNAVLGPYMLEAMRVVDEGLSPETVDEAMLAFGMPMGPIALVDIVGLDVAMAAGRGLAGAGVEPPKCLVERFNTGCLGKKSGKGFYDYSTGKPERRVAGIVPAGLAERLIAPLLERTQQLVDAGIVADADLADAGVIFGTGFAPFTGGPLNYVKTRNKD
;
A
#
# COMPACT_ATOMS: atom_id res chain seq x y z
N GLU A 1 30.17 4.88 5.09
CA GLU A 1 30.35 5.28 6.49
C GLU A 1 29.09 5.97 7.05
N VAL A 2 28.58 7.04 6.43
CA VAL A 2 27.39 7.80 6.92
C VAL A 2 26.16 6.90 7.07
N ALA A 3 25.84 6.06 6.09
CA ALA A 3 24.69 5.16 6.12
C ALA A 3 24.76 4.15 7.29
N LEU A 4 25.94 3.63 7.58
CA LEU A 4 26.13 2.69 8.71
C LEU A 4 25.97 3.39 10.06
N ARG A 5 26.47 4.62 10.20
CA ARG A 5 26.27 5.43 11.41
C ARG A 5 24.79 5.79 11.60
N ALA A 6 24.10 6.16 10.53
CA ALA A 6 22.64 6.40 10.56
C ALA A 6 21.88 5.14 10.97
N ALA A 7 22.23 3.98 10.40
CA ALA A 7 21.59 2.71 10.76
C ALA A 7 21.84 2.33 12.24
N ALA A 8 23.05 2.59 12.76
CA ALA A 8 23.34 2.38 14.18
C ALA A 8 22.49 3.27 15.08
N PHE A 9 22.35 4.56 14.75
CA PHE A 9 21.49 5.49 15.48
C PHE A 9 20.02 5.06 15.45
N ILE A 10 19.49 4.67 14.27
CA ILE A 10 18.11 4.21 14.12
C ILE A 10 17.81 3.00 15.01
N ARG A 11 18.79 2.07 15.16
CA ARG A 11 18.66 0.93 16.09
C ARG A 11 18.61 1.35 17.56
N GLN A 12 19.34 2.40 17.94
CA GLN A 12 19.33 2.92 19.32
C GLN A 12 17.99 3.49 19.74
N ILE A 13 17.16 3.90 18.79
CA ILE A 13 15.78 4.38 19.03
C ILE A 13 14.73 3.30 18.73
N ASP A 14 15.10 2.02 18.83
CA ASP A 14 14.23 0.85 18.65
C ASP A 14 13.51 0.82 17.30
N ARG A 15 14.20 1.22 16.23
CA ARG A 15 13.71 1.10 14.85
C ARG A 15 14.59 0.16 14.04
N LEU A 16 13.98 -0.50 13.08
CA LEU A 16 14.64 -1.44 12.17
C LEU A 16 15.04 -0.71 10.88
N PRO A 17 16.33 -0.36 10.69
CA PRO A 17 16.78 0.25 9.45
C PRO A 17 16.95 -0.81 8.37
N LEU A 18 16.38 -0.56 7.20
CA LEU A 18 16.65 -1.30 5.98
C LEU A 18 17.48 -0.43 5.04
N LEU A 19 18.66 -0.88 4.67
CA LEU A 19 19.51 -0.19 3.71
C LEU A 19 19.03 -0.52 2.29
N VAL A 20 18.68 0.51 1.55
CA VAL A 20 18.22 0.41 0.17
C VAL A 20 18.95 1.44 -0.71
N LYS A 21 19.07 1.18 -2.00
CA LYS A 21 19.51 2.21 -2.95
C LYS A 21 18.44 3.27 -3.16
N SER A 22 18.89 4.46 -3.56
CA SER A 22 17.96 5.57 -3.85
C SER A 22 17.11 5.26 -5.07
N ALA A 23 15.80 5.27 -4.87
CA ALA A 23 14.78 5.11 -5.90
C ALA A 23 13.51 5.85 -5.47
N PRO A 24 12.64 6.27 -6.40
CA PRO A 24 11.36 6.88 -6.05
C PRO A 24 10.52 5.96 -5.16
N GLY A 25 10.14 6.46 -3.97
CA GLY A 25 9.37 5.69 -2.98
C GLY A 25 10.17 4.66 -2.21
N PHE A 26 11.45 4.49 -2.48
CA PHE A 26 12.33 3.47 -1.89
C PHE A 26 11.71 2.06 -2.01
N LEU A 27 11.49 1.36 -0.90
CA LEU A 27 10.78 0.09 -0.87
C LEU A 27 9.29 0.29 -0.53
N VAL A 28 9.00 0.84 0.65
CA VAL A 28 7.64 0.86 1.22
C VAL A 28 6.64 1.64 0.36
N ASN A 29 6.96 2.89 0.03
CA ASN A 29 6.05 3.69 -0.79
C ASN A 29 5.99 3.21 -2.24
N ALA A 30 7.07 2.63 -2.76
CA ALA A 30 7.11 2.09 -4.10
C ALA A 30 6.18 0.89 -4.29
N VAL A 31 5.98 0.06 -3.25
CA VAL A 31 5.05 -1.09 -3.31
C VAL A 31 3.63 -0.71 -2.91
N LEU A 32 3.45 0.25 -1.98
CA LEU A 32 2.13 0.72 -1.57
C LEU A 32 1.43 1.55 -2.66
N GLY A 33 2.17 2.31 -3.46
CA GLY A 33 1.59 3.14 -4.51
C GLY A 33 0.72 2.34 -5.50
N PRO A 34 1.27 1.33 -6.19
CA PRO A 34 0.50 0.48 -7.10
C PRO A 34 -0.64 -0.29 -6.42
N TYR A 35 -0.45 -0.74 -5.18
CA TYR A 35 -1.48 -1.42 -4.39
C TYR A 35 -2.69 -0.51 -4.11
N MET A 36 -2.45 0.71 -3.62
CA MET A 36 -3.51 1.68 -3.37
C MET A 36 -4.19 2.13 -4.67
N LEU A 37 -3.42 2.27 -5.75
CA LEU A 37 -3.94 2.63 -7.06
C LEU A 37 -4.92 1.57 -7.58
N GLU A 38 -4.57 0.29 -7.49
CA GLU A 38 -5.45 -0.80 -7.91
C GLU A 38 -6.73 -0.86 -7.07
N ALA A 39 -6.61 -0.64 -5.74
CA ALA A 39 -7.78 -0.58 -4.87
C ALA A 39 -8.77 0.54 -5.27
N MET A 40 -8.26 1.72 -5.61
CA MET A 40 -9.11 2.82 -6.10
C MET A 40 -9.71 2.55 -7.49
N ARG A 41 -9.00 1.83 -8.38
CA ARG A 41 -9.57 1.38 -9.67
C ARG A 41 -10.74 0.43 -9.47
N VAL A 42 -10.62 -0.49 -8.53
CA VAL A 42 -11.71 -1.41 -8.18
C VAL A 42 -12.93 -0.65 -7.62
N VAL A 43 -12.72 0.45 -6.89
CA VAL A 43 -13.81 1.36 -6.49
C VAL A 43 -14.43 2.05 -7.69
N ASP A 44 -13.65 2.51 -8.67
CA ASP A 44 -14.16 3.09 -9.92
C ASP A 44 -14.96 2.09 -10.76
N GLU A 45 -14.69 0.79 -10.64
CA GLU A 45 -15.46 -0.30 -11.26
C GLU A 45 -16.78 -0.60 -10.53
N GLY A 46 -17.04 0.04 -9.39
CA GLY A 46 -18.34 -0.01 -8.70
C GLY A 46 -18.34 -0.81 -7.40
N LEU A 47 -17.21 -1.37 -6.93
CA LEU A 47 -17.16 -1.96 -5.59
C LEU A 47 -17.12 -0.85 -4.53
N SER A 48 -17.80 -1.12 -3.39
CA SER A 48 -17.75 -0.17 -2.28
C SER A 48 -16.36 -0.16 -1.62
N PRO A 49 -15.91 1.00 -1.09
CA PRO A 49 -14.69 1.10 -0.29
C PRO A 49 -14.58 0.04 0.81
N GLU A 50 -15.71 -0.22 1.49
CA GLU A 50 -15.80 -1.20 2.57
C GLU A 50 -15.56 -2.62 2.07
N THR A 51 -16.07 -2.99 0.89
CA THR A 51 -15.85 -4.33 0.30
C THR A 51 -14.39 -4.53 -0.10
N VAL A 52 -13.76 -3.50 -0.64
CA VAL A 52 -12.34 -3.53 -1.01
C VAL A 52 -11.46 -3.67 0.24
N ASP A 53 -11.77 -2.90 1.29
CA ASP A 53 -11.04 -2.97 2.55
C ASP A 53 -11.23 -4.32 3.24
N GLU A 54 -12.46 -4.86 3.25
CA GLU A 54 -12.78 -6.16 3.87
C GLU A 54 -12.01 -7.32 3.21
N ALA A 55 -11.88 -7.30 1.88
CA ALA A 55 -11.09 -8.31 1.17
C ALA A 55 -9.65 -8.37 1.68
N MET A 56 -9.05 -7.22 1.96
CA MET A 56 -7.67 -7.16 2.42
C MET A 56 -7.51 -7.42 3.92
N LEU A 57 -8.51 -7.03 4.74
CA LEU A 57 -8.55 -7.42 6.14
C LEU A 57 -8.68 -8.94 6.29
N ALA A 58 -9.54 -9.58 5.49
CA ALA A 58 -9.68 -11.03 5.45
C ALA A 58 -8.41 -11.75 4.93
N PHE A 59 -7.65 -11.11 4.04
CA PHE A 59 -6.33 -11.60 3.60
C PHE A 59 -5.29 -11.55 4.72
N GLY A 60 -5.49 -10.71 5.75
CA GLY A 60 -4.58 -10.56 6.90
C GLY A 60 -3.79 -9.26 6.91
N MET A 61 -4.16 -8.28 6.10
CA MET A 61 -3.62 -6.92 6.21
C MET A 61 -4.16 -6.23 7.47
N PRO A 62 -3.35 -5.42 8.17
CA PRO A 62 -3.79 -4.72 9.39
C PRO A 62 -4.82 -3.63 9.11
N MET A 63 -4.91 -3.20 7.84
CA MET A 63 -5.78 -2.12 7.39
C MET A 63 -6.10 -2.33 5.91
N GLY A 64 -7.32 -1.98 5.53
CA GLY A 64 -7.69 -1.96 4.13
C GLY A 64 -7.03 -0.82 3.34
N PRO A 65 -6.84 -1.00 2.04
CA PRO A 65 -6.12 -0.03 1.19
C PRO A 65 -6.83 1.32 1.05
N ILE A 66 -8.16 1.35 1.07
CA ILE A 66 -8.93 2.59 0.94
C ILE A 66 -8.84 3.40 2.25
N ALA A 67 -8.93 2.74 3.41
CA ALA A 67 -8.68 3.38 4.69
C ALA A 67 -7.23 3.90 4.80
N LEU A 68 -6.27 3.18 4.22
CA LEU A 68 -4.88 3.62 4.16
C LEU A 68 -4.72 4.89 3.33
N VAL A 69 -5.39 4.99 2.16
CA VAL A 69 -5.40 6.21 1.32
C VAL A 69 -5.92 7.41 2.12
N ASP A 70 -6.99 7.24 2.90
CA ASP A 70 -7.54 8.31 3.75
C ASP A 70 -6.58 8.75 4.86
N ILE A 71 -5.80 7.84 5.42
CA ILE A 71 -4.79 8.15 6.44
C ILE A 71 -3.59 8.86 5.83
N VAL A 72 -3.09 8.39 4.70
CA VAL A 72 -1.98 9.01 3.96
C VAL A 72 -2.38 10.40 3.47
N GLY A 73 -3.60 10.53 3.03
CA GLY A 73 -4.18 11.73 2.44
C GLY A 73 -4.26 11.68 0.92
N LEU A 74 -5.43 12.06 0.40
CA LEU A 74 -5.72 11.99 -1.04
C LEU A 74 -4.87 12.94 -1.87
N ASP A 75 -4.42 14.06 -1.30
CA ASP A 75 -3.46 14.97 -1.95
C ASP A 75 -2.07 14.33 -2.10
N VAL A 76 -1.63 13.57 -1.09
CA VAL A 76 -0.39 12.81 -1.15
C VAL A 76 -0.51 11.68 -2.17
N ALA A 77 -1.63 10.96 -2.19
CA ALA A 77 -1.91 9.91 -3.18
C ALA A 77 -1.93 10.49 -4.61
N MET A 78 -2.54 11.66 -4.81
CA MET A 78 -2.56 12.37 -6.09
C MET A 78 -1.15 12.79 -6.55
N ALA A 79 -0.34 13.34 -5.65
CA ALA A 79 1.03 13.74 -5.94
C ALA A 79 1.95 12.54 -6.22
N ALA A 80 1.82 11.47 -5.43
CA ALA A 80 2.57 10.23 -5.61
C ALA A 80 2.21 9.51 -6.91
N GLY A 81 0.93 9.50 -7.28
CA GLY A 81 0.45 8.92 -8.54
C GLY A 81 1.14 9.55 -9.76
N ARG A 82 1.33 10.87 -9.76
CA ARG A 82 2.05 11.58 -10.83
C ARG A 82 3.54 11.22 -10.90
N GLY A 83 4.16 10.91 -9.77
CA GLY A 83 5.59 10.61 -9.69
C GLY A 83 5.95 9.12 -9.82
N LEU A 84 5.11 8.23 -9.32
CA LEU A 84 5.40 6.79 -9.23
C LEU A 84 4.73 5.95 -10.34
N ALA A 85 3.59 6.39 -10.84
CA ALA A 85 2.83 5.64 -11.85
C ALA A 85 3.39 5.76 -13.28
N GLY A 86 4.35 6.64 -13.51
CA GLY A 86 4.91 6.93 -14.84
C GLY A 86 4.07 7.89 -15.67
N ALA A 87 4.67 8.42 -16.74
CA ALA A 87 3.99 9.33 -17.66
C ALA A 87 2.84 8.59 -18.38
N GLY A 88 1.62 9.14 -18.30
CA GLY A 88 0.46 8.62 -19.03
C GLY A 88 -0.51 7.76 -18.21
N VAL A 89 -0.26 7.52 -16.94
CA VAL A 89 -1.24 6.86 -16.07
C VAL A 89 -2.19 7.90 -15.49
N GLU A 90 -3.45 7.83 -15.88
CA GLU A 90 -4.50 8.70 -15.31
C GLU A 90 -4.83 8.29 -13.87
N PRO A 91 -5.01 9.26 -12.98
CA PRO A 91 -5.45 8.98 -11.62
C PRO A 91 -6.89 8.44 -11.62
N PRO A 92 -7.25 7.55 -10.67
CA PRO A 92 -8.61 7.05 -10.52
C PRO A 92 -9.63 8.19 -10.36
N LYS A 93 -10.81 8.03 -10.97
CA LYS A 93 -11.88 9.05 -10.95
C LYS A 93 -12.33 9.36 -9.52
N CYS A 94 -12.51 8.33 -8.70
CA CYS A 94 -12.90 8.47 -7.31
C CYS A 94 -11.89 9.28 -6.46
N LEU A 95 -10.60 9.23 -6.81
CA LEU A 95 -9.57 10.06 -6.19
C LEU A 95 -9.70 11.52 -6.65
N VAL A 96 -9.83 11.75 -7.95
CA VAL A 96 -9.94 13.10 -8.54
C VAL A 96 -11.17 13.83 -8.01
N GLU A 97 -12.32 13.17 -7.98
CA GLU A 97 -13.59 13.75 -7.51
C GLU A 97 -13.49 14.19 -6.05
N ARG A 98 -12.94 13.33 -5.17
CA ARG A 98 -12.77 13.66 -3.76
C ARG A 98 -11.75 14.77 -3.54
N PHE A 99 -10.64 14.71 -4.26
CA PHE A 99 -9.62 15.77 -4.20
C PHE A 99 -10.19 17.13 -4.57
N ASN A 100 -10.94 17.21 -5.67
CA ASN A 100 -11.56 18.46 -6.14
C ASN A 100 -12.64 19.02 -5.20
N THR A 101 -13.28 18.17 -4.40
CA THR A 101 -14.26 18.58 -3.38
C THR A 101 -13.66 18.85 -2.01
N GLY A 102 -12.32 18.78 -1.87
CA GLY A 102 -11.63 19.02 -0.61
C GLY A 102 -11.72 17.89 0.42
N CYS A 103 -12.22 16.72 -0.01
CA CYS A 103 -12.26 15.51 0.81
C CYS A 103 -10.89 14.83 0.78
N LEU A 104 -9.95 15.31 1.63
CA LEU A 104 -8.55 14.90 1.60
C LEU A 104 -8.21 13.75 2.56
N GLY A 105 -9.21 13.04 3.06
CA GLY A 105 -9.07 11.94 4.01
C GLY A 105 -9.21 12.38 5.46
N LYS A 106 -8.63 11.59 6.37
CA LYS A 106 -8.76 11.82 7.82
C LYS A 106 -8.38 13.23 8.26
N LYS A 107 -7.37 13.84 7.67
CA LYS A 107 -6.91 15.21 8.03
C LYS A 107 -7.91 16.31 7.73
N SER A 108 -8.82 16.11 6.77
CA SER A 108 -9.90 17.04 6.45
C SER A 108 -11.24 16.61 7.08
N GLY A 109 -11.26 15.55 7.88
CA GLY A 109 -12.47 14.98 8.47
C GLY A 109 -13.30 14.12 7.50
N LYS A 110 -12.96 14.09 6.22
CA LYS A 110 -13.66 13.33 5.19
C LYS A 110 -12.75 12.93 4.04
N GLY A 111 -12.90 11.69 3.59
CA GLY A 111 -12.22 11.12 2.43
C GLY A 111 -13.14 10.12 1.72
N PHE A 112 -12.69 8.89 1.59
CA PHE A 112 -13.57 7.77 1.24
C PHE A 112 -14.53 7.46 2.38
N TYR A 113 -14.07 7.65 3.62
CA TYR A 113 -14.85 7.53 4.85
C TYR A 113 -15.10 8.90 5.49
N ASP A 114 -16.11 8.96 6.36
CA ASP A 114 -16.35 10.09 7.23
C ASP A 114 -15.62 9.88 8.56
N TYR A 115 -14.89 10.90 9.04
CA TYR A 115 -14.10 10.89 10.26
C TYR A 115 -14.59 11.92 11.29
N SER A 116 -15.80 12.45 11.13
CA SER A 116 -16.37 13.48 12.01
C SER A 116 -16.40 13.06 13.46
N THR A 117 -16.54 11.77 13.74
CA THR A 117 -16.50 11.16 15.09
C THR A 117 -15.09 10.76 15.56
N GLY A 118 -14.05 11.05 14.76
CA GLY A 118 -12.66 10.66 15.02
C GLY A 118 -12.28 9.24 14.57
N LYS A 119 -13.26 8.38 14.25
CA LYS A 119 -13.09 7.06 13.66
C LYS A 119 -13.78 7.01 12.29
N PRO A 120 -13.30 6.16 11.36
CA PRO A 120 -13.97 6.02 10.07
C PRO A 120 -15.38 5.42 10.26
N GLU A 121 -16.39 6.12 9.78
CA GLU A 121 -17.74 5.56 9.66
C GLU A 121 -17.76 4.62 8.45
N ARG A 122 -17.94 3.33 8.72
CA ARG A 122 -17.98 2.28 7.70
C ARG A 122 -19.39 1.73 7.58
N ARG A 123 -19.85 1.57 6.34
CA ARG A 123 -21.04 0.79 6.05
C ARG A 123 -20.74 -0.70 6.10
N VAL A 124 -21.76 -1.52 6.06
CA VAL A 124 -21.58 -2.96 5.93
C VAL A 124 -20.97 -3.26 4.57
N ALA A 125 -19.89 -4.04 4.56
CA ALA A 125 -19.28 -4.50 3.32
C ALA A 125 -20.26 -5.37 2.53
N GLY A 126 -20.19 -5.26 1.21
CA GLY A 126 -20.89 -6.18 0.31
C GLY A 126 -20.24 -7.56 0.28
N ILE A 127 -20.76 -8.44 -0.57
CA ILE A 127 -20.13 -9.74 -0.82
C ILE A 127 -18.77 -9.50 -1.48
N VAL A 128 -17.72 -10.01 -0.88
CA VAL A 128 -16.35 -9.93 -1.42
C VAL A 128 -16.23 -10.89 -2.61
N PRO A 129 -15.96 -10.40 -3.83
CA PRO A 129 -15.76 -11.26 -4.98
C PRO A 129 -14.58 -12.21 -4.80
N ALA A 130 -14.71 -13.45 -5.27
CA ALA A 130 -13.59 -14.40 -5.29
C ALA A 130 -12.42 -13.83 -6.11
N GLY A 131 -11.19 -14.01 -5.63
CA GLY A 131 -9.99 -13.50 -6.30
C GLY A 131 -9.71 -12.01 -6.13
N LEU A 132 -10.56 -11.27 -5.41
CA LEU A 132 -10.36 -9.83 -5.23
C LEU A 132 -9.07 -9.53 -4.45
N ALA A 133 -8.81 -10.26 -3.38
CA ALA A 133 -7.59 -10.07 -2.58
C ALA A 133 -6.33 -10.29 -3.42
N GLU A 134 -6.30 -11.35 -4.22
CA GLU A 134 -5.21 -11.67 -5.16
C GLU A 134 -5.01 -10.55 -6.18
N ARG A 135 -6.09 -10.05 -6.74
CA ARG A 135 -6.04 -8.91 -7.67
C ARG A 135 -5.42 -7.68 -7.01
N LEU A 136 -5.86 -7.36 -5.80
CA LEU A 136 -5.41 -6.17 -5.09
C LEU A 136 -3.92 -6.24 -4.71
N ILE A 137 -3.43 -7.41 -4.28
CA ILE A 137 -2.02 -7.56 -3.89
C ILE A 137 -1.07 -7.74 -5.08
N ALA A 138 -1.54 -8.18 -6.24
CA ALA A 138 -0.69 -8.47 -7.39
C ALA A 138 0.29 -7.35 -7.75
N PRO A 139 -0.11 -6.07 -7.84
CA PRO A 139 0.83 -4.98 -8.14
C PRO A 139 1.89 -4.77 -7.06
N LEU A 140 1.57 -5.05 -5.78
CA LEU A 140 2.52 -4.99 -4.68
C LEU A 140 3.57 -6.11 -4.81
N LEU A 141 3.13 -7.34 -5.10
CA LEU A 141 4.00 -8.50 -5.29
C LEU A 141 4.98 -8.26 -6.45
N GLU A 142 4.45 -7.86 -7.60
CA GLU A 142 5.22 -7.56 -8.80
C GLU A 142 6.24 -6.45 -8.55
N ARG A 143 5.80 -5.37 -7.91
CA ARG A 143 6.69 -4.24 -7.62
C ARG A 143 7.80 -4.63 -6.64
N THR A 144 7.51 -5.48 -5.66
CA THR A 144 8.55 -5.99 -4.74
C THR A 144 9.63 -6.76 -5.51
N GLN A 145 9.23 -7.66 -6.42
CA GLN A 145 10.18 -8.41 -7.25
C GLN A 145 11.03 -7.46 -8.11
N GLN A 146 10.41 -6.50 -8.78
CA GLN A 146 11.13 -5.50 -9.60
C GLN A 146 12.19 -4.73 -8.81
N LEU A 147 11.92 -4.39 -7.55
CA LEU A 147 12.88 -3.67 -6.70
C LEU A 147 14.09 -4.54 -6.28
N VAL A 148 13.88 -5.83 -6.12
CA VAL A 148 14.98 -6.78 -5.89
C VAL A 148 15.79 -6.97 -7.17
N ASP A 149 15.13 -7.20 -8.31
CA ASP A 149 15.78 -7.40 -9.62
C ASP A 149 16.62 -6.17 -10.04
N ALA A 150 16.12 -4.97 -9.72
CA ALA A 150 16.85 -3.71 -9.92
C ALA A 150 17.97 -3.48 -8.89
N GLY A 151 18.10 -4.37 -7.89
CA GLY A 151 19.09 -4.25 -6.81
C GLY A 151 18.87 -3.01 -5.94
N ILE A 152 17.65 -2.50 -5.84
CA ILE A 152 17.27 -1.43 -4.90
C ILE A 152 17.28 -1.98 -3.48
N VAL A 153 16.75 -3.19 -3.29
CA VAL A 153 16.90 -4.00 -2.08
C VAL A 153 17.88 -5.13 -2.39
N ALA A 154 18.72 -5.49 -1.44
CA ALA A 154 19.84 -6.39 -1.69
C ALA A 154 19.41 -7.82 -2.04
N ASP A 155 18.35 -8.32 -1.42
CA ASP A 155 17.84 -9.66 -1.63
C ASP A 155 16.33 -9.77 -1.29
N ALA A 156 15.75 -10.94 -1.59
CA ALA A 156 14.34 -11.23 -1.39
C ALA A 156 13.93 -11.25 0.10
N ASP A 157 14.77 -11.78 0.99
CA ASP A 157 14.44 -11.92 2.40
C ASP A 157 14.37 -10.54 3.08
N LEU A 158 15.29 -9.63 2.71
CA LEU A 158 15.26 -8.24 3.15
C LEU A 158 14.07 -7.48 2.57
N ALA A 159 13.68 -7.76 1.33
CA ALA A 159 12.49 -7.17 0.74
C ALA A 159 11.23 -7.65 1.45
N ASP A 160 11.08 -8.95 1.70
CA ASP A 160 9.97 -9.54 2.44
C ASP A 160 9.84 -8.94 3.85
N ALA A 161 10.94 -8.93 4.61
CA ALA A 161 10.97 -8.32 5.93
C ALA A 161 10.61 -6.83 5.88
N GLY A 162 11.20 -6.08 4.94
CA GLY A 162 10.96 -4.66 4.77
C GLY A 162 9.51 -4.33 4.43
N VAL A 163 8.86 -5.14 3.61
CA VAL A 163 7.43 -4.97 3.27
C VAL A 163 6.54 -5.36 4.43
N ILE A 164 6.82 -6.48 5.13
CA ILE A 164 6.06 -6.86 6.34
C ILE A 164 6.12 -5.74 7.38
N PHE A 165 7.30 -5.31 7.78
CA PHE A 165 7.46 -4.30 8.84
C PHE A 165 7.04 -2.89 8.41
N GLY A 166 7.17 -2.57 7.12
CA GLY A 166 6.85 -1.24 6.60
C GLY A 166 5.39 -1.04 6.22
N THR A 167 4.68 -2.11 5.86
CA THR A 167 3.28 -2.04 5.38
C THR A 167 2.30 -2.84 6.22
N GLY A 168 2.80 -3.77 7.03
CA GLY A 168 1.98 -4.76 7.72
C GLY A 168 1.47 -5.86 6.79
N PHE A 169 2.13 -6.11 5.66
CA PHE A 169 1.77 -7.22 4.78
C PHE A 169 1.67 -8.51 5.57
N ALA A 170 0.61 -9.29 5.33
CA ALA A 170 0.19 -10.45 6.12
C ALA A 170 1.40 -11.30 6.60
N PRO A 171 1.83 -11.20 7.87
CA PRO A 171 3.11 -11.76 8.31
C PRO A 171 3.18 -13.28 8.22
N PHE A 172 2.03 -13.96 8.31
CA PHE A 172 1.95 -15.43 8.23
C PHE A 172 2.36 -15.97 6.85
N THR A 173 2.41 -15.12 5.82
CA THR A 173 2.87 -15.50 4.47
C THR A 173 4.39 -15.56 4.36
N GLY A 174 5.12 -14.99 5.32
CA GLY A 174 6.57 -14.82 5.26
C GLY A 174 7.03 -13.71 4.32
N GLY A 175 6.09 -12.90 3.80
CA GLY A 175 6.35 -11.76 2.93
C GLY A 175 5.88 -11.95 1.48
N PRO A 176 5.87 -10.88 0.68
CA PRO A 176 5.32 -10.91 -0.67
C PRO A 176 6.01 -11.91 -1.60
N LEU A 177 7.34 -12.00 -1.59
CA LEU A 177 8.07 -12.91 -2.47
C LEU A 177 8.00 -14.36 -2.00
N ASN A 178 8.00 -14.59 -0.70
CA ASN A 178 7.76 -15.91 -0.14
C ASN A 178 6.33 -16.40 -0.44
N TYR A 179 5.34 -15.51 -0.37
CA TYR A 179 3.96 -15.81 -0.76
C TYR A 179 3.86 -16.30 -2.21
N VAL A 180 4.54 -15.62 -3.15
CA VAL A 180 4.58 -16.05 -4.56
C VAL A 180 5.24 -17.43 -4.71
N LYS A 181 6.37 -17.66 -4.03
CA LYS A 181 7.09 -18.94 -4.08
C LYS A 181 6.27 -20.13 -3.57
N THR A 182 5.47 -19.92 -2.53
CA THR A 182 4.66 -20.99 -1.93
C THR A 182 3.44 -21.33 -2.79
N ARG A 183 2.77 -20.33 -3.38
CA ARG A 183 1.62 -20.55 -4.27
C ARG A 183 1.98 -21.26 -5.58
N ASN A 184 3.20 -21.10 -6.08
CA ASN A 184 3.64 -21.74 -7.31
C ASN A 184 4.06 -23.22 -7.12
N LYS A 185 3.98 -23.73 -5.89
CA LYS A 185 4.32 -25.14 -5.56
C LYS A 185 3.09 -26.05 -5.40
N ASP A 186 1.91 -25.43 -5.31
CA ASP A 186 0.61 -26.10 -5.25
C ASP A 186 -0.05 -26.13 -6.63
#